data_b49e7653a0ff9bc4b7b1d1d62902bbeb
#
_entry.id   b49e7653a0ff9bc4b7b1d1d62902bbeb
#
_cell.length_a   1.000
_cell.length_b   1.000
_cell.length_c   1.000
_cell.angle_alpha   90.00
_cell.angle_beta   90.00
_cell.angle_gamma   90.00
#
_symmetry.space_group_name_H-M   'P 1'
#
loop_
_entity.id
_entity.type
_entity.pdbx_description
1 polymer ?
#
loop_
_entity_poly.entity_id
_entity_poly.type
_entity_poly.pdbx_seq_one_letter_code
_entity_poly.pdbx_strand_id
1 'polypeptide(L)' 'MKLNDAIVKRIHEVCEEKGLNICDAFLKGGMSPSAIYDLIKGRTKCSKVITVKRFCEGAGITLKEFFDRDYFNDIEE' A
#
# COMPACT_ATOMS: atom_id res chain seq x y z
N MET A 1 12.43 11.01 -2.85
CA MET A 1 11.20 10.28 -3.21
C MET A 1 10.07 10.81 -2.34
N LYS A 2 8.90 11.01 -2.92
CA LYS A 2 7.71 11.46 -2.20
C LYS A 2 7.11 10.32 -1.38
N LEU A 3 6.40 10.64 -0.30
CA LEU A 3 5.81 9.62 0.57
C LEU A 3 4.85 8.70 -0.19
N ASN A 4 3.99 9.26 -1.04
CA ASN A 4 3.05 8.43 -1.81
C ASN A 4 3.79 7.44 -2.71
N ASP A 5 4.88 7.87 -3.34
CA ASP A 5 5.67 7.02 -4.23
C ASP A 5 6.36 5.91 -3.45
N ALA A 6 6.86 6.21 -2.25
CA ALA A 6 7.48 5.21 -1.39
C ALA A 6 6.46 4.15 -0.94
N ILE A 7 5.25 4.58 -0.60
CA ILE A 7 4.17 3.66 -0.22
C ILE A 7 3.79 2.76 -1.40
N VAL A 8 3.63 3.32 -2.60
CA VAL A 8 3.32 2.54 -3.80
C VAL A 8 4.42 1.53 -4.08
N LYS A 9 5.67 1.95 -3.99
CA LYS A 9 6.82 1.05 -4.17
C LYS A 9 6.76 -0.12 -3.19
N ARG A 10 6.48 0.16 -1.92
CA ARG A 10 6.42 -0.87 -0.89
C ARG A 10 5.27 -1.85 -1.14
N ILE A 11 4.10 -1.34 -1.57
CA ILE A 11 2.95 -2.18 -1.93
C ILE A 11 3.36 -3.19 -3.01
N HIS A 12 4.01 -2.72 -4.06
CA HIS A 12 4.47 -3.60 -5.14
C HIS A 12 5.50 -4.64 -4.64
N GLU A 13 6.42 -4.23 -3.78
CA GLU A 13 7.40 -5.15 -3.19
C GLU A 13 6.73 -6.27 -2.41
N VAL A 14 5.78 -5.93 -1.55
CA VAL A 14 5.06 -6.92 -0.74
C VAL A 14 4.28 -7.88 -1.63
N CYS A 15 3.57 -7.34 -2.62
CA CYS A 15 2.80 -8.17 -3.55
C CYS A 15 3.70 -9.13 -4.32
N GLU A 16 4.85 -8.66 -4.78
CA GLU A 16 5.81 -9.48 -5.50
C GLU A 16 6.40 -10.57 -4.60
N GLU A 17 6.81 -10.21 -3.38
CA GLU A 17 7.39 -11.17 -2.43
C GLU A 17 6.41 -12.28 -2.05
N LYS A 18 5.13 -11.93 -1.91
CA LYS A 18 4.10 -12.87 -1.45
C LYS A 18 3.28 -13.49 -2.58
N GLY A 19 3.52 -13.11 -3.83
CA GLY A 19 2.72 -13.58 -4.96
C GLY A 19 1.27 -13.12 -4.89
N LEU A 20 1.02 -11.90 -4.42
CA LEU A 20 -0.31 -11.34 -4.26
C LEU A 20 -0.67 -10.40 -5.39
N ASN A 21 -1.98 -10.34 -5.69
CA ASN A 21 -2.55 -9.32 -6.55
C ASN A 21 -2.93 -8.11 -5.69
N ILE A 22 -2.59 -6.90 -6.13
CA ILE A 22 -2.87 -5.66 -5.38
C ILE A 22 -4.36 -5.53 -5.06
N CYS A 23 -5.23 -5.75 -6.06
CA CYS A 23 -6.67 -5.63 -5.86
C CYS A 23 -7.18 -6.61 -4.81
N ASP A 24 -6.70 -7.85 -4.86
CA ASP A 24 -7.11 -8.88 -3.89
C ASP A 24 -6.67 -8.52 -2.48
N ALA A 25 -5.46 -7.98 -2.31
CA ALA A 25 -4.98 -7.56 -0.99
C ALA A 25 -5.86 -6.46 -0.41
N PHE A 26 -6.20 -5.44 -1.20
CA PHE A 26 -7.07 -4.36 -0.74
C PHE A 26 -8.49 -4.85 -0.44
N LEU A 27 -9.03 -5.75 -1.28
CA LEU A 27 -10.36 -6.33 -1.02
C LEU A 27 -10.38 -7.10 0.29
N LYS A 28 -9.38 -7.93 0.53
CA LYS A 28 -9.27 -8.69 1.79
C LYS A 28 -9.11 -7.77 2.99
N GLY A 29 -8.51 -6.60 2.80
CA GLY A 29 -8.36 -5.59 3.84
C GLY A 29 -9.61 -4.76 4.09
N GLY A 30 -10.70 -5.03 3.37
CA GLY A 30 -11.98 -4.36 3.58
C GLY A 30 -12.20 -3.12 2.73
N MET A 31 -11.36 -2.87 1.73
CA MET A 31 -11.55 -1.72 0.84
C MET A 31 -12.58 -2.07 -0.23
N SER A 32 -13.46 -1.12 -0.57
CA SER A 32 -14.48 -1.33 -1.60
C SER A 32 -13.85 -1.35 -3.01
N PRO A 33 -14.48 -2.06 -3.97
CA PRO A 33 -13.99 -2.05 -5.35
C PRO A 33 -13.86 -0.65 -5.96
N SER A 34 -14.79 0.25 -5.67
CA SER A 34 -14.72 1.61 -6.21
C SER A 34 -13.55 2.39 -5.63
N ALA A 35 -13.24 2.21 -4.34
CA ALA A 35 -12.09 2.85 -3.72
C ALA A 35 -10.78 2.33 -4.31
N ILE A 36 -10.70 1.02 -4.56
CA ILE A 36 -9.52 0.41 -5.20
C ILE A 36 -9.34 0.97 -6.61
N TYR A 37 -10.43 1.07 -7.36
CA TYR A 37 -10.42 1.63 -8.70
C TYR A 37 -9.86 3.05 -8.71
N ASP A 38 -10.29 3.88 -7.74
CA ASP A 38 -9.80 5.25 -7.63
C ASP A 38 -8.31 5.31 -7.33
N LEU A 39 -7.80 4.40 -6.50
CA LEU A 39 -6.37 4.30 -6.23
C LEU A 39 -5.58 3.93 -7.50
N ILE A 40 -6.05 2.94 -8.23
CA ILE A 40 -5.39 2.48 -9.45
C ILE A 40 -5.38 3.58 -10.52
N LYS A 41 -6.46 4.33 -10.62
CA LYS A 41 -6.57 5.44 -11.58
C LYS A 41 -5.86 6.71 -11.12
N GLY A 42 -5.30 6.71 -9.93
CA GLY A 42 -4.58 7.86 -9.39
C GLY A 42 -5.47 8.99 -8.90
N ARG A 43 -6.77 8.74 -8.71
CA ARG A 43 -7.72 9.74 -8.21
C ARG A 43 -7.57 9.97 -6.72
N THR A 44 -7.09 8.95 -6.00
CA THR A 44 -6.84 9.00 -4.56
C THR A 44 -5.41 8.56 -4.31
N LYS A 45 -4.74 9.24 -3.39
CA LYS A 45 -3.36 8.89 -3.03
C LYS A 45 -3.32 7.81 -1.95
N CYS A 46 -2.28 7.00 -1.98
CA CYS A 46 -2.08 5.91 -1.02
C CYS A 46 -1.50 6.39 0.32
N SER A 47 -1.26 7.69 0.48
CA SER A 47 -0.54 8.21 1.66
C SER A 47 -1.38 8.30 2.95
N LYS A 48 -2.64 7.92 2.91
CA LYS A 48 -3.47 7.86 4.12
C LYS A 48 -3.13 6.61 4.90
N VAL A 49 -2.96 6.75 6.21
CA VAL A 49 -2.62 5.62 7.09
C VAL A 49 -3.66 4.51 7.02
N ILE A 50 -4.94 4.86 6.96
CA ILE A 50 -6.00 3.84 6.88
C ILE A 50 -5.89 3.01 5.59
N THR A 51 -5.49 3.62 4.48
CA THR A 51 -5.29 2.91 3.22
C THR A 51 -4.16 1.88 3.36
N VAL A 52 -3.04 2.30 3.97
CA VAL A 52 -1.91 1.41 4.23
C VAL A 52 -2.32 0.28 5.16
N LYS A 53 -3.07 0.60 6.21
CA LYS A 53 -3.55 -0.40 7.17
C LYS A 53 -4.41 -1.47 6.49
N ARG A 54 -5.32 -1.06 5.61
CA ARG A 54 -6.17 -2.01 4.88
C ARG A 54 -5.35 -2.92 3.97
N PHE A 55 -4.36 -2.36 3.29
CA PHE A 55 -3.45 -3.17 2.48
C PHE A 55 -2.73 -4.20 3.36
N CYS A 56 -2.18 -3.77 4.49
CA CYS A 56 -1.44 -4.64 5.40
C CYS A 56 -2.30 -5.80 5.90
N GLU A 57 -3.55 -5.52 6.28
CA GLU A 57 -4.48 -6.55 6.73
C GLU A 57 -4.75 -7.58 5.62
N GLY A 58 -4.95 -7.10 4.41
CA GLY A 58 -5.18 -8.00 3.27
C GLY A 58 -3.96 -8.80 2.87
N ALA A 59 -2.78 -8.23 3.04
CA ALA A 59 -1.52 -8.87 2.70
C ALA A 59 -0.97 -9.76 3.83
N GLY A 60 -1.52 -9.66 5.04
CA GLY A 60 -1.08 -10.45 6.18
C GLY A 60 0.24 -9.98 6.79
N ILE A 61 0.49 -8.68 6.76
CA ILE A 61 1.67 -8.08 7.39
C ILE A 61 1.25 -7.00 8.37
N THR A 62 2.16 -6.61 9.25
CA THR A 62 1.93 -5.52 10.21
C THR A 62 2.33 -4.19 9.58
N LEU A 63 1.86 -3.08 10.17
CA LEU A 63 2.31 -1.75 9.77
C LEU A 63 3.82 -1.60 9.97
N LYS A 64 4.35 -2.16 11.04
CA LYS A 64 5.78 -2.14 11.31
C LYS A 64 6.57 -2.81 10.19
N GLU A 65 6.14 -3.99 9.76
CA GLU A 65 6.78 -4.71 8.67
C GLU A 65 6.68 -3.92 7.36
N PHE A 66 5.54 -3.28 7.12
CA PHE A 66 5.33 -2.49 5.92
C PHE A 66 6.36 -1.36 5.82
N PHE A 67 6.55 -0.60 6.90
CA PHE A 67 7.44 0.56 6.91
C PHE A 67 8.90 0.23 7.22
N ASP A 68 9.25 -1.04 7.34
CA ASP A 68 10.62 -1.46 7.64
C ASP A 68 11.47 -1.49 6.37
N ARG A 69 11.70 -0.30 5.80
CA ARG A 69 12.56 -0.11 4.63
C ARG A 69 13.27 1.24 4.77
N ASP A 70 14.54 1.26 4.40
CA ASP A 70 15.38 2.46 4.56
C ASP A 70 14.88 3.65 3.74
N TYR A 71 14.30 3.40 2.58
CA TYR A 71 13.85 4.50 1.72
C TYR A 71 12.72 5.32 2.33
N PHE A 72 12.03 4.83 3.34
CA PHE A 72 11.04 5.63 4.07
C PHE A 72 11.71 6.73 4.92
N ASN A 73 13.01 6.65 5.15
CA ASN A 73 13.76 7.68 5.85
C ASN A 73 14.26 8.80 4.92
N ASP A 74 14.11 8.63 3.61
CA ASP A 74 14.57 9.56 2.59
C ASP A 74 13.42 10.29 1.89
N ILE A 75 12.35 10.56 2.62
CA ILE A 75 11.17 11.23 2.08
C ILE A 75 11.42 12.73 1.94
N GLU A 76 11.08 13.26 0.76
CA GLU A 76 11.26 14.69 0.41
C GLU A 76 9.91 15.32 0.12
N GLU A 77 9.19 15.71 1.17
CA GLU A 77 7.90 16.39 1.01
C GLU A 77 7.99 17.90 1.13
#